data_370375a889b3b9941c2f5ea869c03701
#
_entry.id   370375a889b3b9941c2f5ea869c03701
#
_cell.length_a   1.000
_cell.length_b   1.000
_cell.length_c   1.000
_cell.angle_alpha   90.00
_cell.angle_beta   90.00
_cell.angle_gamma   90.00
#
_symmetry.space_group_name_H-M   'P 1'
#
loop_
_entity.id
_entity.type
_entity.pdbx_description
1 polymer ?
#
loop_
_entity_poly.entity_id
_entity_poly.type
_entity_poly.pdbx_seq_one_letter_code
_entity_poly.pdbx_strand_id
1 'polypeptide(L)'
;VSFDPTQPVKVPGQEIGNGYFMWLQQNTGAVIGIAPLNPVSLLDDRSMISHVYRSLGNIQLDYIMPFLPELRANLNLGYDVSKSRQWNKMFPNSPITYKENKKLGIGQTETLKQLKRNQLLDFYLNYSNDFRQIYSKVEVMAGYSWQKFYKDGSTITTLMPDNEPWYDKTYADHLQLLSFFGRINYTFKDTYLLTFTLRGDATSRFSKDHRWGTFPAL
;
A
#
# COMPACT_ATOMS: atom_id res chain seq x y z
N VAL A 1 2.82 25.72 -6.09
CA VAL A 1 3.07 27.08 -5.56
C VAL A 1 4.51 27.41 -5.87
N SER A 2 4.73 28.38 -6.73
CA SER A 2 6.06 28.80 -7.16
C SER A 2 6.63 29.81 -6.16
N PHE A 3 7.82 29.51 -5.63
CA PHE A 3 8.64 30.50 -4.94
C PHE A 3 9.10 31.53 -5.95
N ASP A 4 9.12 32.80 -5.56
CA ASP A 4 9.60 33.87 -6.42
C ASP A 4 11.13 33.77 -6.65
N PRO A 5 11.59 33.45 -7.86
CA PRO A 5 13.01 33.22 -8.13
C PRO A 5 13.87 34.50 -8.05
N THR A 6 13.26 35.67 -7.95
CA THR A 6 14.00 36.95 -7.79
C THR A 6 14.41 37.21 -6.34
N GLN A 7 13.85 36.45 -5.38
CA GLN A 7 14.21 36.60 -3.98
C GLN A 7 15.58 35.98 -3.67
N PRO A 8 16.34 36.57 -2.75
CA PRO A 8 17.63 36.03 -2.37
C PRO A 8 17.46 34.67 -1.66
N VAL A 9 18.42 33.77 -1.82
CA VAL A 9 18.43 32.49 -1.10
C VAL A 9 18.58 32.71 0.41
N LYS A 10 19.50 33.62 0.79
CA LYS A 10 19.76 34.01 2.19
C LYS A 10 19.67 35.48 2.37
N VAL A 11 19.23 35.93 3.54
CA VAL A 11 19.11 37.31 3.95
C VAL A 11 20.10 37.58 5.07
N PRO A 12 21.10 38.48 4.85
CA PRO A 12 22.04 38.84 5.91
C PRO A 12 21.33 39.44 7.12
N GLY A 13 21.71 38.99 8.32
CA GLY A 13 21.11 39.48 9.58
C GLY A 13 19.74 38.89 9.95
N GLN A 14 19.18 37.99 9.16
CA GLN A 14 17.96 37.29 9.51
C GLN A 14 18.29 36.13 10.47
N GLU A 15 17.85 36.23 11.75
CA GLU A 15 18.14 35.24 12.79
C GLU A 15 17.26 34.00 12.67
N ILE A 16 16.01 34.17 12.17
CA ILE A 16 15.07 33.07 11.97
C ILE A 16 15.23 32.39 10.61
N GLY A 17 14.85 31.13 10.51
CA GLY A 17 14.90 30.38 9.27
C GLY A 17 16.33 30.05 8.79
N ASN A 18 17.31 29.92 9.69
CA ASN A 18 18.73 29.68 9.37
C ASN A 18 19.30 30.66 8.31
N GLY A 19 18.77 31.88 8.32
CA GLY A 19 19.14 32.93 7.39
C GLY A 19 18.54 32.78 5.98
N TYR A 20 17.72 31.76 5.73
CA TYR A 20 17.02 31.62 4.45
C TYR A 20 15.89 32.65 4.31
N PHE A 21 15.73 33.21 3.13
CA PHE A 21 14.63 34.14 2.87
C PHE A 21 13.28 33.51 3.23
N MET A 22 12.51 34.28 4.00
CA MET A 22 11.14 33.95 4.41
C MET A 22 10.23 35.15 4.22
N TRP A 23 8.98 34.91 3.85
CA TRP A 23 7.95 35.92 3.82
C TRP A 23 7.48 36.26 5.22
N LEU A 24 7.76 37.45 5.70
CA LEU A 24 7.42 37.97 7.01
C LEU A 24 6.38 39.07 6.93
N GLN A 25 5.53 39.19 7.92
CA GLN A 25 4.62 40.32 8.06
C GLN A 25 5.41 41.57 8.44
N GLN A 26 5.22 42.63 7.69
CA GLN A 26 5.96 43.90 7.88
C GLN A 26 5.81 44.51 9.29
N ASN A 27 4.63 44.37 9.91
CA ASN A 27 4.31 45.03 11.18
C ASN A 27 4.75 44.19 12.42
N THR A 28 4.85 42.88 12.31
CA THR A 28 5.07 41.98 13.44
C THR A 28 6.32 41.12 13.31
N GLY A 29 6.92 41.05 12.12
CA GLY A 29 8.00 40.10 11.84
C GLY A 29 7.56 38.62 11.84
N ALA A 30 6.27 38.37 11.99
CA ALA A 30 5.76 37.00 12.03
C ALA A 30 5.82 36.32 10.64
N VAL A 31 6.06 35.02 10.62
CA VAL A 31 6.10 34.25 9.39
C VAL A 31 4.72 34.14 8.76
N ILE A 32 4.64 34.41 7.45
CA ILE A 32 3.40 34.25 6.68
C ILE A 32 3.22 32.76 6.34
N GLY A 33 2.38 32.06 7.09
CA GLY A 33 2.21 30.61 7.00
C GLY A 33 1.74 30.08 5.65
N ILE A 34 1.02 30.89 4.85
CA ILE A 34 0.54 30.52 3.50
C ILE A 34 1.59 30.76 2.41
N ALA A 35 2.64 31.54 2.70
CA ALA A 35 3.68 31.84 1.72
C ALA A 35 4.53 30.59 1.40
N PRO A 36 5.06 30.48 0.16
CA PRO A 36 5.94 29.37 -0.20
C PRO A 36 7.24 29.40 0.61
N LEU A 37 7.73 28.21 0.96
CA LEU A 37 9.05 28.07 1.61
C LEU A 37 10.16 28.20 0.57
N ASN A 38 11.33 28.66 1.03
CA ASN A 38 12.53 28.70 0.20
C ASN A 38 12.93 27.26 -0.20
N PRO A 39 13.02 26.94 -1.50
CA PRO A 39 13.30 25.59 -1.96
C PRO A 39 14.69 25.07 -1.54
N VAL A 40 15.68 25.95 -1.40
CA VAL A 40 17.04 25.57 -0.96
C VAL A 40 17.00 25.16 0.52
N SER A 41 16.25 25.90 1.35
CA SER A 41 16.09 25.52 2.77
C SER A 41 15.39 24.18 2.93
N LEU A 42 14.46 23.83 2.03
CA LEU A 42 13.80 22.51 2.08
C LEU A 42 14.75 21.35 1.78
N LEU A 43 15.82 21.59 1.01
CA LEU A 43 16.85 20.61 0.73
C LEU A 43 17.90 20.54 1.85
N ASP A 44 18.30 21.67 2.43
CA ASP A 44 19.36 21.73 3.41
C ASP A 44 18.89 21.46 4.83
N ASP A 45 17.71 21.95 5.19
CA ASP A 45 17.17 21.90 6.57
C ASP A 45 16.23 20.70 6.81
N ARG A 46 16.06 19.85 5.81
CA ARG A 46 15.26 18.62 5.93
C ARG A 46 16.04 17.40 5.45
N SER A 47 16.00 16.36 6.23
CA SER A 47 16.57 15.05 5.84
C SER A 47 15.49 13.98 5.91
N MET A 48 15.29 13.25 4.82
CA MET A 48 14.37 12.11 4.77
C MET A 48 15.12 10.88 4.27
N ILE A 49 15.29 9.91 5.16
CA ILE A 49 15.98 8.65 4.86
C ILE A 49 15.01 7.51 5.10
N SER A 50 14.87 6.61 4.14
CA SER A 50 14.02 5.44 4.25
C SER A 50 14.79 4.18 3.89
N HIS A 51 14.66 3.16 4.75
CA HIS A 51 15.14 1.81 4.47
C HIS A 51 13.96 0.87 4.35
N VAL A 52 13.92 0.12 3.27
CA VAL A 52 12.87 -0.85 2.98
C VAL A 52 13.52 -2.21 2.69
N TYR A 53 13.12 -3.21 3.46
CA TYR A 53 13.45 -4.60 3.23
C TYR A 53 12.18 -5.33 2.77
N ARG A 54 12.23 -6.01 1.64
CA ARG A 54 11.11 -6.74 1.10
C ARG A 54 11.53 -8.14 0.67
N SER A 55 10.73 -9.12 1.04
CA SER A 55 10.83 -10.49 0.57
C SER A 55 9.48 -10.89 -0.02
N LEU A 56 9.51 -11.41 -1.22
CA LEU A 56 8.33 -11.92 -1.89
C LEU A 56 8.67 -13.24 -2.57
N GLY A 57 7.69 -14.11 -2.64
CA GLY A 57 7.85 -15.39 -3.32
C GLY A 57 6.51 -16.06 -3.53
N ASN A 58 6.50 -16.99 -4.46
CA ASN A 58 5.37 -17.88 -4.63
C ASN A 58 5.85 -19.29 -5.01
N ILE A 59 5.01 -20.27 -4.68
CA ILE A 59 5.16 -21.67 -5.07
C ILE A 59 3.87 -22.07 -5.77
N GLN A 60 4.00 -22.56 -7.00
CA GLN A 60 2.90 -23.09 -7.77
C GLN A 60 3.11 -24.58 -8.00
N LEU A 61 2.11 -25.39 -7.67
CA LEU A 61 2.06 -26.83 -7.89
C LEU A 61 0.92 -27.14 -8.85
N ASP A 62 1.22 -27.90 -9.89
CA ASP A 62 0.24 -28.42 -10.84
C ASP A 62 0.35 -29.96 -10.79
N TYR A 63 -0.74 -30.61 -10.44
CA TYR A 63 -0.78 -32.06 -10.26
C TYR A 63 -1.88 -32.69 -11.11
N ILE A 64 -1.49 -33.57 -12.03
CA ILE A 64 -2.40 -34.37 -12.84
C ILE A 64 -2.78 -35.61 -12.03
N MET A 65 -4.08 -35.87 -11.87
CA MET A 65 -4.55 -37.03 -11.12
C MET A 65 -4.26 -38.32 -11.87
N PRO A 66 -3.47 -39.27 -11.31
CA PRO A 66 -3.09 -40.49 -12.03
C PRO A 66 -4.28 -41.39 -12.40
N PHE A 67 -5.35 -41.37 -11.60
CA PHE A 67 -6.56 -42.16 -11.80
C PHE A 67 -7.56 -41.46 -12.76
N LEU A 68 -7.41 -40.16 -13.04
CA LEU A 68 -8.26 -39.37 -13.92
C LEU A 68 -7.41 -38.26 -14.57
N PRO A 69 -6.71 -38.54 -15.66
CA PRO A 69 -5.76 -37.58 -16.28
C PRO A 69 -6.41 -36.27 -16.77
N GLU A 70 -7.72 -36.28 -16.99
CA GLU A 70 -8.53 -35.12 -17.34
C GLU A 70 -8.68 -34.13 -16.19
N LEU A 71 -8.42 -34.58 -14.95
CA LEU A 71 -8.52 -33.78 -13.75
C LEU A 71 -7.15 -33.30 -13.28
N ARG A 72 -7.00 -32.01 -13.13
CA ARG A 72 -5.79 -31.35 -12.61
C ARG A 72 -6.12 -30.57 -11.34
N ALA A 73 -5.24 -30.64 -10.36
CA ALA A 73 -5.25 -29.83 -9.17
C ALA A 73 -4.14 -28.80 -9.23
N ASN A 74 -4.49 -27.54 -9.01
CA ASN A 74 -3.55 -26.44 -8.94
C ASN A 74 -3.54 -25.82 -7.55
N LEU A 75 -2.36 -25.62 -7.00
CA LEU A 75 -2.14 -24.92 -5.74
C LEU A 75 -1.13 -23.81 -5.95
N ASN A 76 -1.48 -22.58 -5.61
CA ASN A 76 -0.60 -21.43 -5.63
C ASN A 76 -0.53 -20.83 -4.23
N LEU A 77 0.66 -20.79 -3.64
CA LEU A 77 0.95 -20.19 -2.34
C LEU A 77 1.87 -19.01 -2.56
N GLY A 78 1.46 -17.83 -2.12
CA GLY A 78 2.22 -16.60 -2.26
C GLY A 78 2.42 -15.88 -0.94
N TYR A 79 3.55 -15.18 -0.81
CA TYR A 79 3.80 -14.26 0.28
C TYR A 79 4.53 -13.01 -0.23
N ASP A 80 4.27 -11.90 0.44
CA ASP A 80 4.96 -10.62 0.24
C ASP A 80 5.07 -9.93 1.60
N VAL A 81 6.29 -9.84 2.12
CA VAL A 81 6.58 -9.22 3.41
C VAL A 81 7.51 -8.04 3.19
N SER A 82 7.11 -6.87 3.65
CA SER A 82 7.96 -5.68 3.62
C SER A 82 8.01 -4.99 4.97
N LYS A 83 9.23 -4.66 5.41
CA LYS A 83 9.52 -3.89 6.61
C LYS A 83 10.20 -2.59 6.19
N SER A 84 9.61 -1.47 6.56
CA SER A 84 10.18 -0.15 6.30
C SER A 84 10.43 0.63 7.59
N ARG A 85 11.47 1.42 7.56
CA ARG A 85 11.76 2.42 8.59
C ARG A 85 12.20 3.70 7.89
N GLN A 86 11.54 4.79 8.22
CA GLN A 86 11.82 6.11 7.68
C GLN A 86 12.09 7.09 8.82
N TRP A 87 13.08 7.94 8.63
CA TRP A 87 13.37 9.08 9.48
C TRP A 87 13.20 10.34 8.67
N ASN A 88 12.36 11.23 9.16
CA ASN A 88 12.12 12.54 8.61
C ASN A 88 12.58 13.57 9.66
N LYS A 89 13.71 14.22 9.42
CA LYS A 89 14.29 15.22 10.32
C LYS A 89 14.05 16.61 9.75
N MET A 90 13.57 17.51 10.57
CA MET A 90 13.49 18.94 10.33
C MET A 90 14.41 19.61 11.33
N PHE A 91 15.45 20.29 10.84
CA PHE A 91 16.45 20.90 11.70
C PHE A 91 15.88 22.12 12.42
N PRO A 92 16.38 22.42 13.66
CA PRO A 92 15.95 23.60 14.39
C PRO A 92 16.15 24.89 13.60
N ASN A 93 15.35 25.88 13.91
CA ASN A 93 15.38 27.21 13.30
C ASN A 93 15.22 27.24 11.76
N SER A 94 14.82 26.14 11.15
CA SER A 94 14.58 26.09 9.70
C SER A 94 13.24 26.75 9.32
N PRO A 95 13.06 27.30 8.11
CA PRO A 95 11.80 27.89 7.67
C PRO A 95 10.60 26.97 7.83
N ILE A 96 10.77 25.66 7.62
CA ILE A 96 9.69 24.69 7.73
C ILE A 96 9.18 24.54 9.17
N THR A 97 10.07 24.69 10.19
CA THR A 97 9.68 24.56 11.61
C THR A 97 8.84 25.74 12.10
N TYR A 98 8.90 26.88 11.44
CA TYR A 98 8.03 28.02 11.70
C TYR A 98 6.66 27.89 11.06
N LYS A 99 6.54 27.08 10.00
CA LYS A 99 5.30 26.91 9.25
C LYS A 99 4.47 25.71 9.73
N GLU A 100 5.10 24.56 9.89
CA GLU A 100 4.41 23.29 10.14
C GLU A 100 4.38 22.91 11.62
N ASN A 101 5.22 23.51 12.45
CA ASN A 101 5.33 23.16 13.86
C ASN A 101 4.59 24.16 14.75
N LYS A 102 3.81 23.67 15.72
CA LYS A 102 3.16 24.50 16.73
C LYS A 102 4.14 25.17 17.69
N LYS A 103 5.37 24.63 17.82
CA LYS A 103 6.47 25.20 18.58
C LYS A 103 7.46 25.81 17.58
N LEU A 104 7.30 27.10 17.31
CA LEU A 104 8.05 27.85 16.31
C LEU A 104 9.56 27.67 16.45
N GLY A 105 10.21 27.28 15.36
CA GLY A 105 11.67 27.13 15.29
C GLY A 105 12.22 25.86 15.95
N ILE A 106 11.44 25.04 16.62
CA ILE A 106 11.90 23.81 17.23
C ILE A 106 12.01 22.70 16.17
N GLY A 107 13.20 22.11 16.06
CA GLY A 107 13.41 20.95 15.20
C GLY A 107 12.67 19.71 15.69
N GLN A 108 12.42 18.79 14.76
CA GLN A 108 11.77 17.52 15.11
C GLN A 108 12.32 16.34 14.29
N THR A 109 12.23 15.18 14.88
CA THR A 109 12.49 13.91 14.20
C THR A 109 11.22 13.06 14.23
N GLU A 110 10.71 12.72 13.06
CA GLU A 110 9.62 11.78 12.90
C GLU A 110 10.21 10.43 12.46
N THR A 111 9.94 9.40 13.25
CA THR A 111 10.33 8.02 12.93
C THR A 111 9.08 7.22 12.59
N LEU A 112 8.99 6.78 11.35
CA LEU A 112 7.92 5.91 10.87
C LEU A 112 8.46 4.48 10.75
N LYS A 113 7.74 3.53 11.34
CA LYS A 113 7.99 2.10 11.18
C LYS A 113 6.74 1.46 10.58
N GLN A 114 6.91 0.57 9.62
CA GLN A 114 5.80 -0.14 9.02
C GLN A 114 6.20 -1.57 8.68
N LEU A 115 5.32 -2.52 8.98
CA LEU A 115 5.39 -3.90 8.55
C LEU A 115 4.14 -4.21 7.72
N LYS A 116 4.33 -4.75 6.52
CA LYS A 116 3.28 -5.29 5.66
C LYS A 116 3.53 -6.76 5.45
N ARG A 117 2.48 -7.57 5.57
CA ARG A 117 2.51 -9.01 5.31
C ARG A 117 1.28 -9.38 4.50
N ASN A 118 1.50 -9.82 3.27
CA ASN A 118 0.46 -10.29 2.39
C ASN A 118 0.66 -11.78 2.17
N GLN A 119 -0.42 -12.53 2.20
CA GLN A 119 -0.45 -13.97 1.99
C GLN A 119 -1.53 -14.30 0.98
N LEU A 120 -1.24 -15.23 0.11
CA LEU A 120 -2.13 -15.73 -0.93
C LEU A 120 -2.15 -17.25 -0.88
N LEU A 121 -3.34 -17.81 -0.98
CA LEU A 121 -3.57 -19.23 -1.27
C LEU A 121 -4.67 -19.30 -2.31
N ASP A 122 -4.34 -19.87 -3.48
CA ASP A 122 -5.31 -20.26 -4.49
C ASP A 122 -5.23 -21.76 -4.69
N PHE A 123 -6.37 -22.42 -4.61
CA PHE A 123 -6.50 -23.84 -4.92
C PHE A 123 -7.70 -24.02 -5.85
N TYR A 124 -7.47 -24.74 -6.96
CA TYR A 124 -8.56 -25.08 -7.87
C TYR A 124 -8.34 -26.41 -8.54
N LEU A 125 -9.45 -27.06 -8.84
CA LEU A 125 -9.52 -28.24 -9.68
C LEU A 125 -9.99 -27.83 -11.06
N ASN A 126 -9.38 -28.39 -12.07
CA ASN A 126 -9.76 -28.21 -13.46
C ASN A 126 -9.93 -29.58 -14.13
N TYR A 127 -11.15 -29.84 -14.59
CA TYR A 127 -11.51 -31.02 -15.38
C TYR A 127 -11.70 -30.61 -16.81
N SER A 128 -11.05 -31.27 -17.77
CA SER A 128 -11.21 -31.02 -19.19
C SER A 128 -11.30 -32.33 -19.96
N ASN A 129 -12.38 -32.56 -20.69
CA ASN A 129 -12.57 -33.74 -21.50
C ASN A 129 -13.20 -33.41 -22.85
N ASP A 130 -12.69 -34.10 -23.89
CA ASP A 130 -13.18 -34.00 -25.27
C ASP A 130 -13.95 -35.28 -25.64
N PHE A 131 -15.26 -35.18 -25.63
CA PHE A 131 -16.20 -36.26 -26.00
C PHE A 131 -16.41 -36.26 -27.53
N ARG A 132 -15.40 -36.68 -28.30
CA ARG A 132 -15.39 -36.65 -29.76
C ARG A 132 -16.62 -37.34 -30.39
N GLN A 133 -17.13 -38.36 -29.74
CA GLN A 133 -18.30 -39.14 -30.25
C GLN A 133 -19.55 -38.29 -30.37
N ILE A 134 -19.71 -37.29 -29.51
CA ILE A 134 -20.84 -36.37 -29.50
C ILE A 134 -20.46 -34.94 -29.86
N TYR A 135 -19.25 -34.73 -30.44
CA TYR A 135 -18.73 -33.43 -30.82
C TYR A 135 -18.77 -32.38 -29.69
N SER A 136 -18.51 -32.83 -28.46
CA SER A 136 -18.67 -31.97 -27.29
C SER A 136 -17.40 -31.94 -26.45
N LYS A 137 -16.91 -30.72 -26.14
CA LYS A 137 -15.84 -30.51 -25.18
C LYS A 137 -16.37 -29.82 -23.95
N VAL A 138 -16.03 -30.33 -22.77
CA VAL A 138 -16.44 -29.81 -21.46
C VAL A 138 -15.19 -29.47 -20.65
N GLU A 139 -15.16 -28.24 -20.16
CA GLU A 139 -14.14 -27.81 -19.18
C GLU A 139 -14.87 -27.29 -17.95
N VAL A 140 -14.58 -27.85 -16.78
CA VAL A 140 -15.13 -27.45 -15.48
C VAL A 140 -14.01 -27.07 -14.54
N MET A 141 -14.09 -25.90 -13.97
CA MET A 141 -13.16 -25.41 -12.95
C MET A 141 -13.94 -25.05 -11.70
N ALA A 142 -13.44 -25.50 -10.53
CA ALA A 142 -13.95 -25.05 -9.24
C ALA A 142 -12.76 -24.80 -8.30
N GLY A 143 -12.85 -23.74 -7.54
CA GLY A 143 -11.73 -23.33 -6.73
C GLY A 143 -12.08 -22.45 -5.55
N TYR A 144 -11.04 -22.21 -4.78
CA TYR A 144 -11.02 -21.45 -3.56
C TYR A 144 -9.82 -20.52 -3.57
N SER A 145 -10.03 -19.26 -3.20
CA SER A 145 -8.98 -18.26 -3.05
C SER A 145 -9.08 -17.61 -1.67
N TRP A 146 -7.95 -17.52 -1.00
CA TRP A 146 -7.83 -16.84 0.27
C TRP A 146 -6.65 -15.86 0.22
N GLN A 147 -6.92 -14.63 0.65
CA GLN A 147 -5.92 -13.59 0.72
C GLN A 147 -6.00 -12.89 2.09
N LYS A 148 -4.84 -12.66 2.67
CA LYS A 148 -4.71 -11.89 3.91
C LYS A 148 -3.71 -10.78 3.74
N PHE A 149 -4.17 -9.57 4.03
CA PHE A 149 -3.35 -8.35 4.04
C PHE A 149 -3.25 -7.87 5.48
N TYR A 150 -2.05 -7.72 5.95
CA TYR A 150 -1.76 -7.20 7.28
C TYR A 150 -0.79 -6.03 7.16
N LYS A 151 -1.13 -4.93 7.81
CA LYS A 151 -0.33 -3.72 7.84
C LYS A 151 -0.36 -3.17 9.26
N ASP A 152 0.79 -3.10 9.90
CA ASP A 152 0.98 -2.43 11.17
C ASP A 152 2.13 -1.43 11.10
N GLY A 153 2.12 -0.47 12.00
CA GLY A 153 3.17 0.53 12.06
C GLY A 153 3.02 1.48 13.24
N SER A 154 4.05 2.28 13.39
CA SER A 154 4.08 3.37 14.37
C SER A 154 4.72 4.61 13.77
N THR A 155 4.25 5.76 14.23
CA THR A 155 4.84 7.07 13.96
C THR A 155 5.17 7.70 15.30
N ILE A 156 6.44 7.95 15.55
CA ILE A 156 6.93 8.61 16.76
C ILE A 156 7.58 9.90 16.33
N THR A 157 7.12 11.03 16.85
CA THR A 157 7.71 12.35 16.65
C THR A 157 8.34 12.81 17.94
N THR A 158 9.62 13.16 17.89
CA THR A 158 10.38 13.72 19.00
C THR A 158 10.83 15.14 18.65
N LEU A 159 10.86 16.03 19.65
CA LEU A 159 11.33 17.40 19.49
C LEU A 159 12.84 17.46 19.76
N MET A 160 13.54 18.38 19.09
CA MET A 160 14.95 18.65 19.30
C MET A 160 15.12 19.88 20.22
N PRO A 161 16.20 19.98 21.04
CA PRO A 161 17.32 19.04 21.11
C PRO A 161 17.08 17.82 22.02
N ASP A 162 16.10 17.87 22.90
CA ASP A 162 15.98 16.95 24.04
C ASP A 162 15.41 15.58 23.69
N ASN A 163 15.00 15.38 22.43
CA ASN A 163 14.35 14.16 21.93
C ASN A 163 13.10 13.76 22.74
N GLU A 164 12.42 14.73 23.33
CA GLU A 164 11.17 14.48 24.05
C GLU A 164 10.08 13.97 23.11
N PRO A 165 9.39 12.89 23.45
CA PRO A 165 8.26 12.41 22.68
C PRO A 165 7.14 13.46 22.65
N TRP A 166 6.75 13.90 21.48
CA TRP A 166 5.64 14.82 21.30
C TRP A 166 4.38 14.14 20.77
N TYR A 167 4.57 13.13 19.94
CA TYR A 167 3.48 12.41 19.32
C TYR A 167 3.86 10.97 19.10
N ASP A 168 3.02 10.06 19.53
CA ASP A 168 3.12 8.63 19.26
C ASP A 168 1.77 8.10 18.77
N LYS A 169 1.79 7.44 17.64
CA LYS A 169 0.63 6.79 17.07
C LYS A 169 1.00 5.42 16.53
N THR A 170 0.28 4.43 16.97
CA THR A 170 0.33 3.08 16.40
C THR A 170 -0.93 2.80 15.60
N TYR A 171 -0.80 1.95 14.60
CA TYR A 171 -1.95 1.45 13.85
C TYR A 171 -1.71 -0.01 13.45
N ALA A 172 -2.80 -0.75 13.39
CA ALA A 172 -2.83 -2.09 12.81
C ALA A 172 -4.10 -2.23 11.99
N ASP A 173 -3.96 -2.65 10.75
CA ASP A 173 -5.05 -2.93 9.84
C ASP A 173 -4.88 -4.31 9.24
N HIS A 174 -5.98 -5.06 9.14
CA HIS A 174 -5.97 -6.36 8.51
C HIS A 174 -7.24 -6.55 7.68
N LEU A 175 -7.03 -7.07 6.49
CA LEU A 175 -8.07 -7.41 5.54
C LEU A 175 -7.92 -8.87 5.17
N GLN A 176 -9.04 -9.60 5.18
CA GLN A 176 -9.12 -10.95 4.64
C GLN A 176 -10.15 -10.97 3.52
N LEU A 177 -9.77 -11.61 2.43
CA LEU A 177 -10.64 -11.91 1.31
C LEU A 177 -10.74 -13.42 1.17
N LEU A 178 -11.93 -13.89 0.90
CA LEU A 178 -12.25 -15.30 0.71
C LEU A 178 -13.14 -15.41 -0.50
N SER A 179 -12.83 -16.33 -1.40
CA SER A 179 -13.60 -16.52 -2.61
C SER A 179 -13.78 -18.00 -2.91
N PHE A 180 -14.99 -18.38 -3.32
CA PHE A 180 -15.26 -19.62 -4.01
C PHE A 180 -15.69 -19.30 -5.42
N PHE A 181 -15.19 -20.06 -6.38
CA PHE A 181 -15.53 -19.82 -7.78
C PHE A 181 -15.68 -21.13 -8.55
N GLY A 182 -16.54 -21.08 -9.55
CA GLY A 182 -16.74 -22.16 -10.50
C GLY A 182 -16.95 -21.61 -11.91
N ARG A 183 -16.47 -22.33 -12.89
CA ARG A 183 -16.66 -22.04 -14.30
C ARG A 183 -16.93 -23.32 -15.07
N ILE A 184 -17.84 -23.24 -16.00
CA ILE A 184 -18.15 -24.30 -16.95
C ILE A 184 -18.01 -23.69 -18.34
N ASN A 185 -17.16 -24.27 -19.18
CA ASN A 185 -17.08 -24.01 -20.61
C ASN A 185 -17.59 -25.24 -21.34
N TYR A 186 -18.53 -25.05 -22.24
CA TYR A 186 -19.07 -26.08 -23.09
C TYR A 186 -18.90 -25.68 -24.55
N THR A 187 -18.26 -26.53 -25.34
CA THR A 187 -18.10 -26.31 -26.77
C THR A 187 -18.77 -27.47 -27.52
N PHE A 188 -19.66 -27.11 -28.46
CA PHE A 188 -20.34 -28.08 -29.30
C PHE A 188 -19.99 -27.85 -30.77
N LYS A 189 -19.54 -28.91 -31.42
CA LYS A 189 -19.13 -28.93 -32.86
C LYS A 189 -18.10 -27.85 -33.19
N ASP A 190 -17.20 -27.50 -32.24
CA ASP A 190 -16.20 -26.42 -32.36
C ASP A 190 -16.77 -25.07 -32.86
N THR A 191 -18.07 -24.94 -32.85
CA THR A 191 -18.80 -23.77 -33.38
C THR A 191 -19.58 -23.02 -32.30
N TYR A 192 -20.20 -23.76 -31.37
CA TYR A 192 -21.06 -23.18 -30.33
C TYR A 192 -20.29 -23.24 -29.00
N LEU A 193 -20.09 -22.09 -28.39
CA LEU A 193 -19.42 -21.95 -27.10
C LEU A 193 -20.38 -21.36 -26.07
N LEU A 194 -20.53 -22.03 -24.94
CA LEU A 194 -21.25 -21.53 -23.78
C LEU A 194 -20.31 -21.48 -22.58
N THR A 195 -20.24 -20.33 -21.93
CA THR A 195 -19.46 -20.16 -20.69
C THR A 195 -20.38 -19.70 -19.57
N PHE A 196 -20.35 -20.40 -18.46
CA PHE A 196 -21.02 -19.99 -17.24
C PHE A 196 -20.00 -19.87 -16.11
N THR A 197 -20.05 -18.78 -15.36
CA THR A 197 -19.19 -18.53 -14.21
C THR A 197 -20.02 -18.12 -13.02
N LEU A 198 -19.72 -18.68 -11.86
CA LEU A 198 -20.29 -18.27 -10.58
C LEU A 198 -19.16 -18.01 -9.59
N ARG A 199 -19.19 -16.86 -8.94
CA ARG A 199 -18.20 -16.49 -7.92
C ARG A 199 -18.91 -15.95 -6.68
N GLY A 200 -18.50 -16.44 -5.51
CA GLY A 200 -18.88 -15.92 -4.22
C GLY A 200 -17.66 -15.32 -3.53
N ASP A 201 -17.70 -14.05 -3.19
CA ASP A 201 -16.62 -13.33 -2.54
C ASP A 201 -17.04 -12.84 -1.17
N ALA A 202 -16.16 -12.99 -0.17
CA ALA A 202 -16.34 -12.44 1.15
C ALA A 202 -15.17 -11.55 1.54
N THR A 203 -15.45 -10.47 2.28
CA THR A 203 -14.44 -9.58 2.80
C THR A 203 -14.66 -9.31 4.30
N SER A 204 -13.56 -9.24 5.05
CA SER A 204 -13.61 -8.92 6.49
C SER A 204 -13.96 -7.47 6.79
N ARG A 205 -14.07 -6.59 5.80
CA ARG A 205 -14.44 -5.18 5.98
C ARG A 205 -15.92 -4.98 6.31
N PHE A 206 -16.76 -5.94 5.92
CA PHE A 206 -18.20 -5.87 6.20
C PHE A 206 -18.58 -6.68 7.44
N SER A 207 -19.72 -6.35 8.03
CA SER A 207 -20.31 -7.11 9.15
C SER A 207 -20.56 -8.57 8.73
N LYS A 208 -20.67 -9.46 9.71
CA LYS A 208 -20.83 -10.90 9.46
C LYS A 208 -21.98 -11.23 8.49
N ASP A 209 -23.08 -10.50 8.59
CA ASP A 209 -24.31 -10.76 7.83
C ASP A 209 -24.26 -10.20 6.38
N HIS A 210 -23.28 -9.34 6.05
CA HIS A 210 -23.16 -8.67 4.76
C HIS A 210 -21.81 -8.92 4.08
N ARG A 211 -21.05 -9.94 4.51
CA ARG A 211 -19.71 -10.22 4.01
C ARG A 211 -19.66 -10.83 2.62
N TRP A 212 -20.72 -11.54 2.24
CA TRP A 212 -20.77 -12.31 1.03
C TRP A 212 -21.48 -11.59 -0.10
N GLY A 213 -20.85 -11.58 -1.27
CA GLY A 213 -21.46 -11.20 -2.54
C GLY A 213 -21.37 -12.34 -3.53
N THR A 214 -22.38 -12.53 -4.36
CA THR A 214 -22.44 -13.56 -5.39
C THR A 214 -22.51 -12.92 -6.77
N PHE A 215 -21.68 -13.38 -7.70
CA PHE A 215 -21.47 -12.79 -9.00
C PHE A 215 -21.58 -13.87 -10.10
N PRO A 216 -22.77 -14.08 -10.67
CA PRO A 216 -22.95 -14.93 -11.85
C PRO A 216 -22.55 -14.19 -13.12
N ALA A 217 -22.04 -14.91 -14.12
CA ALA A 217 -21.80 -14.44 -15.49
C ALA A 217 -22.06 -15.56 -16.49
N LEU A 218 -22.60 -15.18 -17.67
CA LEU A 218 -22.93 -16.06 -18.79
C LEU A 218 -22.37 -15.47 -20.08
#